data_4a9680a21ecb1c9b7205cbe97add3d9e
#
_entry.id   4a9680a21ecb1c9b7205cbe97add3d9e
#
_cell.length_a   1.000
_cell.length_b   1.000
_cell.length_c   1.000
_cell.angle_alpha   90.00
_cell.angle_beta   90.00
_cell.angle_gamma   90.00
#
_symmetry.space_group_name_H-M   'P 1'
#
loop_
_entity.id
_entity.type
_entity.pdbx_description
1 polymer ?
#
loop_
_entity_poly.entity_id
_entity_poly.type
_entity_poly.pdbx_seq_one_letter_code
_entity_poly.pdbx_strand_id
1 'polypeptide(L)' 'MFEKIKVNSSAISEVSYDKKDRILRIQFARGAEYDYPDVPEKEFRNLVSAPSVGQYFNRHIKQYSSRVFV' A
#
# COMPACT_ATOMS: atom_id res chain seq x y z
N MET A 1 -8.32 8.57 -9.31
CA MET A 1 -8.47 7.17 -9.76
C MET A 1 -7.31 6.36 -9.23
N PHE A 2 -7.57 5.16 -8.72
CA PHE A 2 -6.53 4.30 -8.15
C PHE A 2 -6.00 3.30 -9.16
N GLU A 3 -4.68 3.19 -9.22
CA GLU A 3 -4.01 2.12 -9.94
C GLU A 3 -3.91 0.93 -8.99
N LYS A 4 -4.49 -0.22 -9.36
CA LYS A 4 -4.55 -1.39 -8.49
C LYS A 4 -3.59 -2.45 -8.96
N ILE A 5 -2.81 -2.98 -8.03
CA ILE A 5 -1.84 -4.04 -8.34
C ILE A 5 -2.00 -5.14 -7.30
N LYS A 6 -2.29 -6.35 -7.77
CA LYS A 6 -2.31 -7.52 -6.91
C LYS A 6 -0.89 -7.95 -6.63
N VAL A 7 -0.61 -8.27 -5.39
CA VAL A 7 0.73 -8.66 -4.98
C VAL A 7 0.72 -10.06 -4.40
N ASN A 8 1.87 -10.72 -4.50
CA ASN A 8 2.02 -12.08 -3.97
C ASN A 8 2.61 -12.00 -2.57
N SER A 9 1.74 -11.82 -1.58
CA SER A 9 2.15 -11.68 -0.19
C SER A 9 1.13 -12.38 0.70
N SER A 10 1.60 -12.99 1.78
CA SER A 10 0.70 -13.63 2.73
C SER A 10 -0.07 -12.61 3.57
N ALA A 11 0.45 -11.41 3.70
CA ALA A 11 -0.14 -10.37 4.55
C ALA A 11 -0.96 -9.35 3.77
N ILE A 12 -0.59 -9.08 2.53
CA ILE A 12 -1.21 -8.02 1.72
C ILE A 12 -1.69 -8.63 0.42
N SER A 13 -2.96 -8.41 0.09
CA SER A 13 -3.55 -8.98 -1.12
C SER A 13 -3.50 -8.01 -2.30
N GLU A 14 -3.62 -6.71 -2.04
CA GLU A 14 -3.68 -5.74 -3.12
C GLU A 14 -3.15 -4.40 -2.65
N VAL A 15 -2.47 -3.68 -3.55
CA VAL A 15 -1.97 -2.34 -3.30
C VAL A 15 -2.53 -1.43 -4.38
N SER A 16 -3.06 -0.28 -3.97
CA SER A 16 -3.61 0.70 -4.90
C SER A 16 -2.99 2.05 -4.63
N TYR A 17 -2.86 2.87 -5.66
CA TYR A 17 -2.26 4.19 -5.50
C TYR A 17 -3.03 5.21 -6.32
N ASP A 18 -3.33 6.34 -5.70
CA ASP A 18 -3.92 7.49 -6.37
C ASP A 18 -2.85 8.55 -6.53
N LYS A 19 -2.38 8.69 -7.76
CA LYS A 19 -1.29 9.59 -8.09
C LYS A 19 -1.66 11.06 -7.87
N LYS A 20 -2.90 11.40 -8.13
CA LYS A 20 -3.37 12.77 -8.00
C LYS A 20 -3.39 13.22 -6.55
N ASP A 21 -3.94 12.39 -5.68
CA ASP A 21 -4.08 12.72 -4.27
C ASP A 21 -2.99 12.12 -3.40
N ARG A 22 -2.09 11.34 -4.00
CA ARG A 22 -0.94 10.72 -3.33
C ARG A 22 -1.36 9.82 -2.18
N ILE A 23 -2.42 9.06 -2.42
CA ILE A 23 -2.94 8.13 -1.42
C ILE A 23 -2.54 6.72 -1.79
N LEU A 24 -1.91 6.03 -0.85
CA LEU A 24 -1.60 4.62 -0.97
C LEU A 24 -2.64 3.83 -0.20
N ARG A 25 -3.31 2.91 -0.87
CA ARG A 25 -4.33 2.06 -0.23
C ARG A 25 -3.82 0.64 -0.15
N ILE A 26 -3.83 0.08 1.05
CA ILE A 26 -3.38 -1.29 1.30
C ILE A 26 -4.58 -2.14 1.67
N GLN A 27 -4.82 -3.21 0.91
CA GLN A 27 -5.80 -4.21 1.30
C GLN A 27 -5.05 -5.40 1.88
N PHE A 28 -5.30 -5.67 3.15
CA PHE A 28 -4.67 -6.80 3.84
C PHE A 28 -5.42 -8.09 3.52
N ALA A 29 -4.70 -9.21 3.62
CA ALA A 29 -5.27 -10.51 3.31
C ALA A 29 -6.47 -10.83 4.18
N ARG A 30 -6.53 -10.29 5.40
CA ARG A 30 -7.66 -10.50 6.31
C ARG A 30 -8.88 -9.65 5.95
N GLY A 31 -8.79 -8.79 4.93
CA GLY A 31 -9.92 -8.03 4.43
C GLY A 31 -9.93 -6.54 4.80
N ALA A 32 -9.13 -6.11 5.76
CA ALA A 32 -9.09 -4.71 6.15
C ALA A 32 -8.40 -3.87 5.08
N GLU A 33 -8.87 -2.64 4.89
CA GLU A 33 -8.24 -1.69 3.98
C GLU A 33 -7.85 -0.44 4.74
N TYR A 34 -6.65 0.07 4.44
CA TYR A 34 -6.13 1.28 5.07
C TYR A 34 -5.62 2.22 3.99
N ASP A 35 -5.92 3.51 4.14
CA ASP A 35 -5.39 4.56 3.27
C ASP A 35 -4.27 5.29 3.98
N TYR A 36 -3.18 5.51 3.24
CA TYR A 36 -2.01 6.25 3.72
C TYR A 36 -1.86 7.49 2.86
N PRO A 37 -2.23 8.67 3.36
CA PRO A 37 -2.08 9.91 2.58
C PRO A 37 -0.64 10.40 2.57
N ASP A 38 -0.35 11.26 1.61
CA ASP A 38 0.97 11.90 1.48
C ASP A 38 2.10 10.92 1.24
N VAL A 39 1.83 9.85 0.50
CA VAL A 39 2.84 8.87 0.13
C VAL A 39 3.31 9.18 -1.29
N PRO A 40 4.62 9.38 -1.52
CA PRO A 40 5.11 9.62 -2.87
C PRO A 40 4.94 8.39 -3.76
N GLU A 41 4.77 8.62 -5.06
CA GLU A 41 4.63 7.52 -6.01
C GLU A 41 5.82 6.55 -5.96
N LYS A 42 7.00 7.08 -5.67
CA LYS A 42 8.19 6.26 -5.56
C LYS A 42 8.03 5.14 -4.52
N GLU A 43 7.38 5.46 -3.39
CA GLU A 43 7.14 4.44 -2.37
C GLU A 43 6.21 3.36 -2.87
N PHE A 44 5.17 3.74 -3.60
CA PHE A 44 4.27 2.78 -4.19
C PHE A 44 5.01 1.85 -5.17
N ARG A 45 5.82 2.42 -6.06
CA ARG A 45 6.56 1.61 -7.02
C ARG A 45 7.54 0.67 -6.36
N ASN A 46 8.25 1.16 -5.34
CA ASN A 46 9.20 0.34 -4.59
C ASN A 46 8.49 -0.78 -3.82
N LEU A 47 7.33 -0.48 -3.26
CA LEU A 47 6.56 -1.47 -2.50
C LEU A 47 6.14 -2.63 -3.39
N VAL A 48 5.55 -2.36 -4.55
CA VAL A 48 5.02 -3.43 -5.40
C VAL A 48 6.12 -4.24 -6.07
N SER A 49 7.33 -3.68 -6.18
CA SER A 49 8.46 -4.39 -6.77
C SER A 49 9.38 -5.03 -5.74
N ALA A 50 9.08 -4.88 -4.46
CA ALA A 50 9.95 -5.42 -3.41
C ALA A 50 9.93 -6.94 -3.40
N PRO A 51 11.06 -7.59 -3.10
CA PRO A 51 11.08 -9.05 -2.96
C PRO A 51 10.12 -9.57 -1.90
N SER A 52 9.91 -8.78 -0.85
CA SER A 52 8.90 -9.09 0.16
C SER A 52 8.08 -7.83 0.41
N VAL A 53 6.86 -7.82 -0.10
CA VAL A 53 5.95 -6.69 0.03
C VAL A 53 5.63 -6.43 1.50
N GLY A 54 5.42 -7.50 2.28
CA GLY A 54 5.11 -7.36 3.69
C GLY A 54 6.24 -6.72 4.48
N GLN A 55 7.50 -7.12 4.20
CA GLN A 55 8.65 -6.53 4.86
C GLN A 55 8.83 -5.07 4.46
N TYR A 56 8.67 -4.76 3.19
CA TYR A 56 8.77 -3.38 2.74
C TYR A 56 7.73 -2.52 3.41
N PHE A 57 6.50 -3.00 3.50
CA PHE A 57 5.44 -2.30 4.18
C PHE A 57 5.83 -1.99 5.64
N ASN A 58 6.29 -3.00 6.36
CA ASN A 58 6.66 -2.82 7.76
C ASN A 58 7.79 -1.83 7.95
N ARG A 59 8.75 -1.79 7.04
CA ARG A 59 9.93 -0.93 7.18
C ARG A 59 9.70 0.50 6.71
N HIS A 60 8.89 0.68 5.67
CA HIS A 60 8.82 1.96 4.98
C HIS A 60 7.44 2.61 4.99
N ILE A 61 6.37 1.83 4.99
CA ILE A 61 5.02 2.38 4.85
C ILE A 61 4.34 2.55 6.20
N LYS A 62 4.57 1.63 7.12
CA LYS A 62 3.89 1.59 8.40
C LYS A 62 4.06 2.88 9.20
N GLN A 63 5.13 3.62 8.96
CA GLN A 63 5.39 4.88 9.67
C GLN A 63 4.50 6.02 9.20
N TYR A 64 3.90 5.91 8.02
CA TYR A 64 2.97 6.93 7.55
C TYR A 64 1.67 6.86 8.36
N SER A 65 1.02 8.00 8.52
CA SER A 65 -0.30 8.03 9.14
C SER A 65 -1.30 7.30 8.26
N SER A 66 -2.18 6.52 8.88
CA SER A 66 -3.16 5.76 8.11
C SER A 66 -4.57 6.05 8.59
N ARG A 67 -5.53 5.81 7.70
CA ARG A 67 -6.95 5.86 8.01
C ARG A 67 -7.58 4.55 7.58
N VAL A 68 -8.47 4.01 8.42
CA VAL A 68 -9.21 2.82 8.05
C VAL A 68 -10.19 3.18 6.93
N PHE A 69 -10.17 2.38 5.88
CA PHE A 69 -11.08 2.55 4.76
C PHE A 69 -11.95 1.29 4.69
N VAL A 70 -13.22 1.48 4.92
CA VAL A 70 -14.16 0.35 4.99
C VAL A 70 -14.90 0.20 3.68
#